data_c4a7821a6b78154a002ac168323a2e06
#
_entry.id   c4a7821a6b78154a002ac168323a2e06
#
_cell.length_a   1.000
_cell.length_b   1.000
_cell.length_c   1.000
_cell.angle_alpha   90.00
_cell.angle_beta   90.00
_cell.angle_gamma   90.00
#
_symmetry.space_group_name_H-M   'P 1'
#
loop_
_entity.id
_entity.type
_entity.pdbx_description
1 polymer ?
#
loop_
_entity_poly.entity_id
_entity_poly.type
_entity_poly.pdbx_seq_one_letter_code
_entity_poly.pdbx_strand_id
1 'polypeptide(L)'
;MIGKVDKPTEIKRYRDVVRKASIHGDYVIIGVGHQSTFDEKMIFRILNYDATIYINQVESKQEIYPVGSFVFYTGDKEWKSPETLKETLKNIPPEMEPYINDWRLPVVELKTMNARKLTNQRLKEVVEISQSMFAGNYDDLRNNRKIEIENFMMAATFTRTKIKREDLPEGDEINMCEAMDRLFQRLRNEGEVLGLEKG
;
A
#
# COMPACT_ATOMS: atom_id res chain seq x y z
N MET A 1 40.05 -0.31 17.63
CA MET A 1 39.89 -1.68 17.08
C MET A 1 38.56 -1.71 16.37
N ILE A 2 38.56 -1.60 15.04
CA ILE A 2 37.31 -1.65 14.23
C ILE A 2 36.97 -3.14 14.11
N GLY A 3 35.86 -3.54 14.74
CA GLY A 3 35.39 -4.91 14.66
C GLY A 3 35.07 -5.31 13.23
N LYS A 4 35.37 -6.55 12.84
CA LYS A 4 34.92 -7.14 11.56
C LYS A 4 33.42 -6.98 11.46
N VAL A 5 32.97 -6.22 10.46
CA VAL A 5 31.57 -6.22 10.06
C VAL A 5 31.34 -7.55 9.34
N ASP A 6 30.58 -8.44 9.95
CA ASP A 6 30.14 -9.66 9.28
C ASP A 6 29.37 -9.28 8.01
N LYS A 7 29.63 -10.02 6.91
CA LYS A 7 28.90 -9.82 5.65
C LYS A 7 27.41 -9.89 5.95
N PRO A 8 26.61 -8.91 5.50
CA PRO A 8 25.18 -8.98 5.71
C PRO A 8 24.66 -10.23 5.02
N THR A 9 23.98 -11.08 5.78
CA THR A 9 23.19 -12.19 5.24
C THR A 9 22.28 -11.61 4.17
N GLU A 10 22.30 -12.16 2.95
CA GLU A 10 21.41 -11.76 1.86
C GLU A 10 19.96 -11.97 2.30
N ILE A 11 19.39 -11.00 2.95
CA ILE A 11 17.96 -10.95 3.17
C ILE A 11 17.36 -10.44 1.85
N LYS A 12 16.87 -11.34 1.01
CA LYS A 12 16.08 -11.00 -0.18
C LYS A 12 14.84 -10.21 0.30
N ARG A 13 14.97 -8.89 0.32
CA ARG A 13 13.88 -7.98 0.63
C ARG A 13 13.28 -7.55 -0.69
N TYR A 14 12.09 -8.05 -0.98
CA TYR A 14 11.34 -7.65 -2.17
C TYR A 14 10.67 -6.30 -1.92
N ARG A 15 10.93 -5.37 -2.83
CA ARG A 15 10.15 -4.15 -2.99
C ARG A 15 8.96 -4.50 -3.90
N ASP A 16 7.77 -4.03 -3.55
CA ASP A 16 6.58 -4.41 -4.30
C ASP A 16 6.58 -3.85 -5.71
N VAL A 17 6.92 -2.56 -5.88
CA VAL A 17 7.01 -1.91 -7.19
C VAL A 17 8.13 -0.90 -7.26
N VAL A 18 8.93 -0.94 -8.33
CA VAL A 18 9.87 0.14 -8.71
C VAL A 18 9.66 0.47 -10.18
N ARG A 19 9.49 1.74 -10.50
CA ARG A 19 9.29 2.21 -11.88
C ARG A 19 10.08 3.48 -12.15
N LYS A 20 10.67 3.59 -13.34
CA LYS A 20 11.14 4.85 -13.88
C LYS A 20 9.94 5.56 -14.50
N ALA A 21 9.75 6.81 -14.14
CA ALA A 21 8.68 7.67 -14.63
C ALA A 21 9.24 8.99 -15.15
N SER A 22 8.50 9.70 -15.98
CA SER A 22 8.82 11.07 -16.38
C SER A 22 7.79 12.02 -15.75
N ILE A 23 8.27 13.06 -15.08
CA ILE A 23 7.46 14.11 -14.46
C ILE A 23 7.94 15.44 -15.04
N HIS A 24 7.08 16.13 -15.78
CA HIS A 24 7.40 17.39 -16.47
C HIS A 24 8.62 17.32 -17.40
N GLY A 25 8.93 16.13 -17.93
CA GLY A 25 10.07 15.90 -18.83
C GLY A 25 11.31 15.33 -18.13
N ASP A 26 11.41 15.42 -16.81
CA ASP A 26 12.51 14.88 -16.04
C ASP A 26 12.23 13.44 -15.61
N TYR A 27 13.27 12.61 -15.59
CA TYR A 27 13.15 11.22 -15.14
C TYR A 27 13.34 11.10 -13.64
N VAL A 28 12.50 10.27 -13.04
CA VAL A 28 12.55 9.90 -11.61
C VAL A 28 12.35 8.40 -11.44
N ILE A 29 12.86 7.84 -10.37
CA ILE A 29 12.58 6.46 -9.98
C ILE A 29 11.60 6.49 -8.81
N ILE A 30 10.45 5.85 -8.98
CA ILE A 30 9.41 5.78 -7.96
C ILE A 30 9.39 4.37 -7.38
N GLY A 31 9.53 4.30 -6.05
CA GLY A 31 9.39 3.06 -5.30
C GLY A 31 8.10 3.05 -4.48
N VAL A 32 7.34 1.97 -4.56
CA VAL A 32 6.14 1.77 -3.76
C VAL A 32 6.32 0.52 -2.90
N GLY A 33 6.18 0.68 -1.58
CA GLY A 33 6.10 -0.44 -0.66
C GLY A 33 4.65 -0.63 -0.22
N HIS A 34 4.02 -1.77 -0.51
CA HIS A 34 2.68 -2.07 -0.02
C HIS A 34 2.73 -2.61 1.41
N GLN A 35 1.87 -2.08 2.28
CA GLN A 35 1.69 -2.57 3.64
C GLN A 35 0.21 -2.64 3.99
N SER A 36 -0.20 -3.73 4.62
CA SER A 36 -1.56 -3.91 5.14
C SER A 36 -1.61 -4.00 6.66
N THR A 37 -0.44 -4.01 7.29
CA THR A 37 -0.25 -3.95 8.74
C THR A 37 0.82 -2.91 9.05
N PHE A 38 0.70 -2.31 10.21
CA PHE A 38 1.70 -1.39 10.72
C PHE A 38 3.06 -2.07 10.90
N ASP A 39 4.13 -1.41 10.44
CA ASP A 39 5.52 -1.84 10.61
C ASP A 39 6.38 -0.63 11.00
N GLU A 40 6.76 -0.53 12.27
CA GLU A 40 7.60 0.56 12.79
C GLU A 40 9.01 0.61 12.18
N LYS A 41 9.44 -0.50 11.54
CA LYS A 41 10.75 -0.60 10.87
C LYS A 41 10.68 -0.24 9.38
N MET A 42 9.53 0.18 8.91
CA MET A 42 9.33 0.44 7.48
C MET A 42 10.24 1.54 6.95
N ILE A 43 10.53 2.57 7.75
CA ILE A 43 11.43 3.64 7.38
C ILE A 43 12.85 3.13 7.06
N PHE A 44 13.38 2.19 7.85
CA PHE A 44 14.70 1.60 7.60
C PHE A 44 14.70 0.72 6.35
N ARG A 45 13.58 0.06 6.05
CA ARG A 45 13.42 -0.73 4.84
C ARG A 45 13.43 0.15 3.60
N ILE A 46 12.67 1.24 3.60
CA ILE A 46 12.61 2.19 2.49
C ILE A 46 13.95 2.87 2.28
N LEU A 47 14.61 3.33 3.36
CA LEU A 47 15.96 3.91 3.30
C LEU A 47 16.95 2.96 2.62
N ASN A 48 16.96 1.69 3.04
CA ASN A 48 17.82 0.69 2.42
C ASN A 48 17.50 0.44 0.93
N TYR A 49 16.23 0.47 0.55
CA TYR A 49 15.83 0.31 -0.83
C TYR A 49 16.29 1.49 -1.70
N ASP A 50 16.10 2.71 -1.23
CA ASP A 50 16.50 3.92 -1.95
C ASP A 50 18.02 3.99 -2.11
N ALA A 51 18.77 3.69 -1.04
CA ALA A 51 20.22 3.60 -1.10
C ALA A 51 20.68 2.54 -2.10
N THR A 52 20.04 1.36 -2.12
CA THR A 52 20.36 0.29 -3.08
C THR A 52 20.13 0.74 -4.52
N ILE A 53 19.03 1.47 -4.80
CA ILE A 53 18.77 1.97 -6.15
C ILE A 53 19.84 2.99 -6.58
N TYR A 54 20.24 3.91 -5.71
CA TYR A 54 21.31 4.85 -6.02
C TYR A 54 22.63 4.13 -6.28
N ILE A 55 23.01 3.15 -5.44
CA ILE A 55 24.24 2.37 -5.63
C ILE A 55 24.21 1.64 -6.98
N ASN A 56 23.10 1.00 -7.34
CA ASN A 56 22.96 0.30 -8.61
C ASN A 56 23.10 1.23 -9.81
N GLN A 57 22.59 2.46 -9.74
CA GLN A 57 22.77 3.45 -10.80
C GLN A 57 24.25 3.82 -10.97
N VAL A 58 24.96 4.05 -9.86
CA VAL A 58 26.39 4.36 -9.86
C VAL A 58 27.21 3.20 -10.42
N GLU A 59 26.99 1.97 -9.94
CA GLU A 59 27.72 0.78 -10.39
C GLU A 59 27.48 0.47 -11.87
N SER A 60 26.27 0.70 -12.35
CA SER A 60 25.90 0.51 -13.75
C SER A 60 26.39 1.64 -14.66
N LYS A 61 27.06 2.64 -14.12
CA LYS A 61 27.53 3.84 -14.85
C LYS A 61 26.40 4.53 -15.65
N GLN A 62 25.20 4.49 -15.10
CA GLN A 62 24.02 5.15 -15.66
C GLN A 62 23.95 6.60 -15.16
N GLU A 63 23.13 7.39 -15.82
CA GLU A 63 22.71 8.68 -15.28
C GLU A 63 21.98 8.48 -13.96
N ILE A 64 22.30 9.29 -12.94
CA ILE A 64 21.71 9.17 -11.61
C ILE A 64 20.40 9.96 -11.56
N TYR A 65 19.30 9.25 -11.55
CA TYR A 65 17.96 9.82 -11.42
C TYR A 65 17.54 9.91 -9.96
N PRO A 66 16.77 10.94 -9.58
CA PRO A 66 16.18 11.02 -8.24
C PRO A 66 15.34 9.78 -7.92
N VAL A 67 15.46 9.31 -6.69
CA VAL A 67 14.65 8.19 -6.17
C VAL A 67 13.68 8.74 -5.13
N GLY A 68 12.39 8.53 -5.35
CA GLY A 68 11.34 8.85 -4.40
C GLY A 68 10.53 7.60 -4.06
N SER A 69 10.43 7.29 -2.77
CA SER A 69 9.68 6.12 -2.32
C SER A 69 8.60 6.51 -1.33
N PHE A 70 7.50 5.76 -1.35
CA PHE A 70 6.42 5.92 -0.40
C PHE A 70 5.83 4.56 -0.03
N VAL A 71 5.15 4.52 1.10
CA VAL A 71 4.35 3.37 1.53
C VAL A 71 2.92 3.57 1.07
N PHE A 72 2.36 2.60 0.37
CA PHE A 72 0.93 2.50 0.11
C PHE A 72 0.33 1.60 1.20
N TYR A 73 -0.42 2.22 2.11
CA TYR A 73 -0.97 1.53 3.26
C TYR A 73 -2.45 1.21 3.06
N THR A 74 -2.77 -0.07 3.17
CA THR A 74 -4.13 -0.60 3.02
C THR A 74 -4.66 -1.23 4.32
N GLY A 75 -4.07 -0.84 5.46
CA GLY A 75 -4.55 -1.33 6.76
C GLY A 75 -5.84 -0.64 7.22
N ASP A 76 -6.60 -1.33 8.05
CA ASP A 76 -7.83 -0.80 8.64
C ASP A 76 -7.53 0.22 9.76
N LYS A 77 -6.46 0.03 10.51
CA LYS A 77 -6.01 0.94 11.56
C LYS A 77 -5.21 2.09 10.97
N GLU A 78 -5.25 3.26 11.61
CA GLU A 78 -4.42 4.40 11.26
C GLU A 78 -2.92 4.05 11.32
N TRP A 79 -2.15 4.58 10.39
CA TRP A 79 -0.69 4.46 10.41
C TRP A 79 -0.12 5.34 11.53
N LYS A 80 0.52 4.74 12.51
CA LYS A 80 1.06 5.44 13.70
C LYS A 80 2.59 5.38 13.80
N SER A 81 3.28 5.05 12.72
CA SER A 81 4.75 5.06 12.71
C SER A 81 5.29 6.48 12.63
N PRO A 82 6.48 6.71 13.16
CA PRO A 82 7.24 7.92 12.89
C PRO A 82 7.32 8.22 11.39
N GLU A 83 7.20 9.49 11.03
CA GLU A 83 7.29 9.94 9.63
C GLU A 83 8.74 10.18 9.20
N THR A 84 9.65 10.36 10.16
CA THR A 84 11.06 10.64 9.87
C THR A 84 12.01 9.69 10.61
N LEU A 85 13.22 9.57 10.08
CA LEU A 85 14.25 8.75 10.71
C LEU A 85 14.60 9.24 12.12
N LYS A 86 14.73 10.55 12.30
CA LYS A 86 15.09 11.13 13.61
C LYS A 86 14.06 10.78 14.68
N GLU A 87 12.77 10.75 14.35
CA GLU A 87 11.70 10.36 15.28
C GLU A 87 11.80 8.91 15.75
N THR A 88 12.49 8.05 14.98
CA THR A 88 12.71 6.65 15.37
C THR A 88 13.92 6.46 16.26
N LEU A 89 14.83 7.44 16.28
CA LEU A 89 16.08 7.35 17.02
C LEU A 89 15.89 7.79 18.46
N LYS A 90 16.47 7.05 19.38
CA LYS A 90 16.45 7.39 20.81
C LYS A 90 17.73 8.11 21.19
N ASN A 91 17.61 9.14 22.02
CA ASN A 91 18.74 9.79 22.68
C ASN A 91 19.81 10.31 21.72
N ILE A 92 19.42 11.12 20.73
CA ILE A 92 20.39 11.80 19.87
C ILE A 92 21.12 12.85 20.73
N PRO A 93 22.46 12.74 20.89
CA PRO A 93 23.20 13.80 21.56
C PRO A 93 23.10 15.11 20.73
N PRO A 94 22.90 16.29 21.39
CA PRO A 94 22.75 17.56 20.68
C PRO A 94 23.88 17.87 19.68
N GLU A 95 25.10 17.44 20.03
CA GLU A 95 26.29 17.66 19.21
C GLU A 95 26.25 16.80 17.92
N MET A 96 25.52 15.70 17.92
CA MET A 96 25.38 14.77 16.79
C MET A 96 24.19 15.10 15.89
N GLU A 97 23.23 15.85 16.39
CA GLU A 97 21.99 16.15 15.63
C GLU A 97 22.25 16.79 14.25
N PRO A 98 23.18 17.75 14.06
CA PRO A 98 23.47 18.33 12.76
C PRO A 98 24.06 17.36 11.74
N TYR A 99 24.62 16.23 12.20
CA TYR A 99 25.27 15.23 11.34
C TYR A 99 24.36 14.04 11.00
N ILE A 100 23.18 13.97 11.59
CA ILE A 100 22.21 12.90 11.32
C ILE A 100 21.25 13.39 10.24
N ASN A 101 21.33 12.75 9.07
CA ASN A 101 20.37 12.98 8.00
C ASN A 101 18.98 12.50 8.41
N ASP A 102 18.00 13.36 8.23
CA ASP A 102 16.61 13.01 8.50
C ASP A 102 15.92 12.53 7.22
N TRP A 103 15.64 11.24 7.20
CA TRP A 103 14.99 10.60 6.06
C TRP A 103 13.50 10.56 6.30
N ARG A 104 12.71 11.04 5.33
CA ARG A 104 11.26 11.06 5.44
C ARG A 104 10.64 9.82 4.79
N LEU A 105 9.62 9.26 5.44
CA LEU A 105 8.80 8.18 4.95
C LEU A 105 7.40 8.69 4.57
N PRO A 106 7.13 9.06 3.32
CA PRO A 106 5.78 9.39 2.90
C PRO A 106 4.88 8.16 2.96
N VAL A 107 3.74 8.29 3.61
CA VAL A 107 2.72 7.25 3.68
C VAL A 107 1.45 7.73 3.01
N VAL A 108 0.92 6.92 2.11
CA VAL A 108 -0.35 7.14 1.43
C VAL A 108 -1.33 6.11 1.93
N GLU A 109 -2.26 6.53 2.78
CA GLU A 109 -3.28 5.66 3.34
C GLU A 109 -4.49 5.58 2.42
N LEU A 110 -4.82 4.38 1.96
CA LEU A 110 -5.99 4.13 1.11
C LEU A 110 -7.29 4.63 1.76
N LYS A 111 -7.41 4.44 3.07
CA LYS A 111 -8.60 4.79 3.85
C LYS A 111 -8.92 6.29 3.84
N THR A 112 -7.89 7.14 3.82
CA THR A 112 -8.01 8.61 3.90
C THR A 112 -7.65 9.32 2.60
N MET A 113 -7.27 8.57 1.55
CA MET A 113 -6.91 9.12 0.26
C MET A 113 -8.07 9.93 -0.34
N ASN A 114 -7.78 11.11 -0.87
CA ASN A 114 -8.79 11.91 -1.55
C ASN A 114 -9.03 11.41 -2.98
N ALA A 115 -10.04 10.55 -3.16
CA ALA A 115 -10.41 9.98 -4.44
C ALA A 115 -10.73 11.04 -5.52
N ARG A 116 -11.24 12.23 -5.11
CA ARG A 116 -11.59 13.31 -6.06
C ARG A 116 -10.38 13.94 -6.75
N LYS A 117 -9.18 13.80 -6.17
CA LYS A 117 -7.92 14.28 -6.76
C LYS A 117 -7.31 13.30 -7.77
N LEU A 118 -7.86 12.09 -7.87
CA LEU A 118 -7.37 11.08 -8.79
C LEU A 118 -7.93 11.31 -10.19
N THR A 119 -7.03 11.38 -11.17
CA THR A 119 -7.37 11.53 -12.59
C THR A 119 -7.61 10.18 -13.27
N ASN A 120 -7.02 9.11 -12.77
CA ASN A 120 -7.23 7.77 -13.28
C ASN A 120 -8.57 7.22 -12.73
N GLN A 121 -9.54 6.98 -13.61
CA GLN A 121 -10.88 6.56 -13.24
C GLN A 121 -10.90 5.19 -12.53
N ARG A 122 -10.10 4.23 -13.01
CA ARG A 122 -10.00 2.89 -12.39
C ARG A 122 -9.48 2.98 -10.95
N LEU A 123 -8.41 3.75 -10.75
CA LEU A 123 -7.85 3.95 -9.40
C LEU A 123 -8.85 4.66 -8.48
N LYS A 124 -9.56 5.67 -9.00
CA LYS A 124 -10.60 6.37 -8.26
C LYS A 124 -11.70 5.41 -7.80
N GLU A 125 -12.18 4.54 -8.67
CA GLU A 125 -13.19 3.52 -8.35
C GLU A 125 -12.70 2.56 -7.26
N VAL A 126 -11.49 2.04 -7.39
CA VAL A 126 -10.89 1.15 -6.39
C VAL A 126 -10.82 1.84 -5.03
N VAL A 127 -10.39 3.12 -4.99
CA VAL A 127 -10.30 3.89 -3.74
C VAL A 127 -11.68 4.11 -3.13
N GLU A 128 -12.67 4.55 -3.90
CA GLU A 128 -14.04 4.80 -3.43
C GLU A 128 -14.68 3.52 -2.86
N ILE A 129 -14.56 2.41 -3.58
CA ILE A 129 -15.10 1.12 -3.14
C ILE A 129 -14.40 0.65 -1.86
N SER A 130 -13.06 0.75 -1.81
CA SER A 130 -12.30 0.36 -0.63
C SER A 130 -12.67 1.18 0.60
N GLN A 131 -12.83 2.50 0.44
CA GLN A 131 -13.21 3.39 1.53
C GLN A 131 -14.60 3.08 2.08
N SER A 132 -15.57 2.80 1.22
CA SER A 132 -16.92 2.36 1.64
C SER A 132 -16.87 1.00 2.35
N MET A 133 -16.05 0.06 1.89
CA MET A 133 -15.84 -1.23 2.55
C MET A 133 -15.20 -1.06 3.93
N PHE A 134 -14.18 -0.21 4.09
CA PHE A 134 -13.57 0.09 5.40
C PHE A 134 -14.54 0.76 6.37
N ALA A 135 -15.41 1.60 5.87
CA ALA A 135 -16.42 2.26 6.68
C ALA A 135 -17.59 1.33 7.06
N GLY A 136 -17.70 0.15 6.46
CA GLY A 136 -18.86 -0.71 6.56
C GLY A 136 -20.13 -0.12 5.92
N ASN A 137 -19.95 0.92 5.10
CA ASN A 137 -21.04 1.65 4.44
C ASN A 137 -21.30 1.08 3.04
N TYR A 138 -21.87 -0.13 3.01
CA TYR A 138 -22.14 -0.83 1.77
C TYR A 138 -23.34 -0.27 0.99
N ASP A 139 -24.22 0.48 1.65
CA ASP A 139 -25.39 1.06 0.99
C ASP A 139 -25.00 2.14 -0.03
N ASP A 140 -23.94 2.90 0.23
CA ASP A 140 -23.40 3.88 -0.73
C ASP A 140 -22.86 3.21 -2.01
N LEU A 141 -22.49 1.95 -1.94
CA LEU A 141 -22.07 1.16 -3.09
C LEU A 141 -23.23 0.57 -3.86
N ARG A 142 -24.44 0.51 -3.27
CA ARG A 142 -25.66 0.01 -3.94
C ARG A 142 -26.22 1.05 -4.90
N ASN A 143 -25.51 1.21 -6.00
CA ASN A 143 -25.96 2.05 -7.10
C ASN A 143 -25.91 1.25 -8.42
N ASN A 144 -26.67 1.71 -9.42
CA ASN A 144 -26.75 1.02 -10.72
C ASN A 144 -25.52 1.25 -11.62
N ARG A 145 -24.39 1.69 -11.05
CA ARG A 145 -23.14 1.86 -11.78
C ARG A 145 -22.54 0.49 -12.11
N LYS A 146 -22.14 0.33 -13.36
CA LYS A 146 -21.29 -0.79 -13.76
C LYS A 146 -19.84 -0.46 -13.49
N ILE A 147 -19.09 -1.42 -13.02
CA ILE A 147 -17.67 -1.34 -12.77
C ILE A 147 -16.97 -2.59 -13.32
N GLU A 148 -15.70 -2.46 -13.62
CA GLU A 148 -14.88 -3.64 -13.91
C GLU A 148 -14.77 -4.55 -12.69
N ILE A 149 -14.99 -5.84 -12.90
CA ILE A 149 -14.88 -6.84 -11.82
C ILE A 149 -13.48 -6.82 -11.19
N GLU A 150 -12.44 -6.56 -11.98
CA GLU A 150 -11.07 -6.42 -11.47
C GLU A 150 -10.93 -5.29 -10.45
N ASN A 151 -11.57 -4.14 -10.67
CA ASN A 151 -11.55 -3.00 -9.74
C ASN A 151 -12.23 -3.37 -8.43
N PHE A 152 -13.37 -4.06 -8.50
CA PHE A 152 -14.07 -4.58 -7.32
C PHE A 152 -13.22 -5.60 -6.54
N MET A 153 -12.62 -6.56 -7.23
CA MET A 153 -11.75 -7.56 -6.62
C MET A 153 -10.49 -6.96 -6.01
N MET A 154 -9.93 -5.93 -6.63
CA MET A 154 -8.79 -5.19 -6.08
C MET A 154 -9.17 -4.49 -4.77
N ALA A 155 -10.32 -3.81 -4.73
CA ALA A 155 -10.83 -3.19 -3.52
C ALA A 155 -11.11 -4.23 -2.42
N ALA A 156 -11.72 -5.36 -2.76
CA ALA A 156 -11.95 -6.47 -1.83
C ALA A 156 -10.63 -7.03 -1.27
N THR A 157 -9.61 -7.15 -2.11
CA THR A 157 -8.27 -7.59 -1.68
C THR A 157 -7.64 -6.60 -0.70
N PHE A 158 -7.68 -5.31 -0.99
CA PHE A 158 -7.13 -4.27 -0.12
C PHE A 158 -7.83 -4.20 1.23
N THR A 159 -9.13 -4.39 1.25
CA THR A 159 -9.95 -4.36 2.48
C THR A 159 -10.04 -5.71 3.18
N ARG A 160 -9.43 -6.76 2.61
CA ARG A 160 -9.53 -8.15 3.09
C ARG A 160 -10.97 -8.65 3.17
N THR A 161 -11.83 -8.10 2.32
CA THR A 161 -13.22 -8.53 2.21
C THR A 161 -13.27 -9.93 1.61
N LYS A 162 -14.00 -10.84 2.26
CA LYS A 162 -14.05 -12.24 1.88
C LYS A 162 -15.03 -12.46 0.71
N ILE A 163 -14.61 -12.11 -0.49
CA ILE A 163 -15.29 -12.45 -1.73
C ILE A 163 -14.26 -12.96 -2.72
N LYS A 164 -14.63 -13.97 -3.49
CA LYS A 164 -13.76 -14.56 -4.50
C LYS A 164 -14.29 -14.24 -5.90
N ARG A 165 -13.41 -14.34 -6.90
CA ARG A 165 -13.80 -14.16 -8.30
C ARG A 165 -14.91 -15.13 -8.73
N GLU A 166 -14.90 -16.35 -8.23
CA GLU A 166 -15.91 -17.39 -8.47
C GLU A 166 -17.31 -17.07 -7.90
N ASP A 167 -17.37 -16.15 -6.93
CA ASP A 167 -18.64 -15.69 -6.35
C ASP A 167 -19.32 -14.62 -7.22
N LEU A 168 -18.62 -14.11 -8.24
CA LEU A 168 -19.08 -13.06 -9.14
C LEU A 168 -19.46 -13.65 -10.52
N PRO A 169 -20.31 -12.96 -11.31
CA PRO A 169 -20.71 -13.45 -12.62
C PRO A 169 -19.51 -13.54 -13.58
N GLU A 170 -19.67 -14.35 -14.63
CA GLU A 170 -18.75 -14.34 -15.75
C GLU A 170 -18.80 -13.00 -16.48
N GLY A 171 -17.66 -12.58 -17.07
CA GLY A 171 -17.53 -11.31 -17.78
C GLY A 171 -16.53 -10.36 -17.13
N ASP A 172 -16.43 -9.15 -17.65
CA ASP A 172 -15.46 -8.14 -17.23
C ASP A 172 -16.08 -7.06 -16.36
N GLU A 173 -17.39 -6.92 -16.39
CA GLU A 173 -18.14 -5.89 -15.65
C GLU A 173 -19.22 -6.48 -14.77
N ILE A 174 -19.51 -5.80 -13.66
CA ILE A 174 -20.61 -6.11 -12.77
C ILE A 174 -21.36 -4.83 -12.37
N ASN A 175 -22.67 -4.94 -12.20
CA ASN A 175 -23.47 -3.90 -11.55
C ASN A 175 -23.19 -3.88 -10.04
N MET A 176 -23.00 -2.69 -9.47
CA MET A 176 -22.65 -2.58 -8.05
C MET A 176 -23.73 -3.10 -7.10
N CYS A 177 -25.03 -3.00 -7.45
CA CYS A 177 -26.07 -3.63 -6.65
C CYS A 177 -25.90 -5.15 -6.61
N GLU A 178 -25.65 -5.77 -7.77
CA GLU A 178 -25.41 -7.21 -7.85
C GLU A 178 -24.17 -7.64 -7.09
N ALA A 179 -23.07 -6.88 -7.20
CA ALA A 179 -21.84 -7.13 -6.47
C ALA A 179 -22.07 -7.15 -4.94
N MET A 180 -22.83 -6.16 -4.46
CA MET A 180 -23.16 -6.08 -3.03
C MET A 180 -24.10 -7.20 -2.59
N ASP A 181 -25.09 -7.57 -3.37
CA ASP A 181 -25.99 -8.69 -3.04
C ASP A 181 -25.23 -10.01 -2.92
N ARG A 182 -24.30 -10.28 -3.83
CA ARG A 182 -23.43 -11.46 -3.78
C ARG A 182 -22.51 -11.44 -2.57
N LEU A 183 -21.91 -10.27 -2.25
CA LEU A 183 -21.09 -10.11 -1.05
C LEU A 183 -21.91 -10.44 0.22
N PHE A 184 -23.10 -9.85 0.36
CA PHE A 184 -23.95 -10.10 1.53
C PHE A 184 -24.41 -11.55 1.63
N GLN A 185 -24.73 -12.18 0.52
CA GLN A 185 -25.07 -13.61 0.49
C GLN A 185 -23.91 -14.46 0.98
N ARG A 186 -22.69 -14.16 0.52
CA ARG A 186 -21.46 -14.85 0.96
C ARG A 186 -21.25 -14.71 2.47
N LEU A 187 -21.30 -13.47 2.98
CA LEU A 187 -21.10 -13.19 4.40
C LEU A 187 -22.15 -13.86 5.28
N ARG A 188 -23.41 -13.95 4.80
CA ARG A 188 -24.48 -14.65 5.51
C ARG A 188 -24.19 -16.14 5.59
N ASN A 189 -23.85 -16.77 4.48
CA ASN A 189 -23.53 -18.19 4.43
C ASN A 189 -22.34 -18.54 5.35
N GLU A 190 -21.29 -17.70 5.37
CA GLU A 190 -20.16 -17.89 6.30
C GLU A 190 -20.59 -17.72 7.78
N GLY A 191 -21.47 -16.79 8.07
CA GLY A 191 -22.01 -16.58 9.42
C GLY A 191 -22.86 -17.77 9.89
N GLU A 192 -23.66 -18.37 9.02
CA GLU A 192 -24.45 -19.57 9.31
C GLU A 192 -23.55 -20.78 9.58
N VAL A 193 -22.48 -20.97 8.78
CA VAL A 193 -21.50 -22.06 9.00
C VAL A 193 -20.80 -21.90 10.33
N LEU A 194 -20.34 -20.68 10.67
CA LEU A 194 -19.70 -20.40 11.96
C LEU A 194 -20.65 -20.52 13.16
N GLY A 195 -21.94 -20.31 12.94
CA GLY A 195 -22.99 -20.53 13.95
C GLY A 195 -23.23 -22.01 14.22
N LEU A 196 -23.18 -22.85 13.20
CA LEU A 196 -23.36 -24.32 13.31
C LEU A 196 -22.14 -25.01 13.95
N GLU A 197 -20.92 -24.45 13.77
CA GLU A 197 -19.73 -25.02 14.42
C GLU A 197 -19.61 -24.68 15.92
N LYS A 198 -20.37 -23.69 16.41
CA LYS A 198 -20.38 -23.26 17.82
C LYS A 198 -21.58 -23.76 18.64
N GLY A 199 -22.50 -24.44 18.02
CA GLY A 199 -23.67 -25.12 18.66
C GLY A 199 -23.42 -26.61 18.80
#